data_a51e0ca14c748b87f7f5b05ebbb313b1
#
_entry.id   a51e0ca14c748b87f7f5b05ebbb313b1
#
_cell.length_a   1.000
_cell.length_b   1.000
_cell.length_c   1.000
_cell.angle_alpha   90.00
_cell.angle_beta   90.00
_cell.angle_gamma   90.00
#
_symmetry.space_group_name_H-M   'P 1'
#
loop_
_entity.id
_entity.type
_entity.pdbx_description
1 polymer ?
#
loop_
_entity_poly.entity_id
_entity_poly.type
_entity_poly.pdbx_seq_one_letter_code
_entity_poly.pdbx_strand_id
1 'polypeptide(L)'
;MIRRRMTRWMLLSIWLVWCGFAQAPARAEGPVYADVLPGHSLRFPADYGAHPDFRTEWWYVTGWLHTPDGPRGFQITFFRSRPDVDQHNPSAFSPKQIILAHVALSDPKVGKLIDDQRIARQGFGLANAAVGDTDIVLGDWSLLRGADGIYSARAGTEAFGLNLHLQPTQPVLIQGDRGYSSKGPSADEASYYYSAPHLSVSGALRQDGRTVEVSGDAWLDHEWSSSFLAARSAGWDWTGLNLDDGSALTAFQVRDAAGQPVWAGGSFRDASGATVVLRRDDVQFSTQRSWLSPRTGIRYPVVQTLTIKLPTGSRQFILTPLFDDQELDSRATGGPVYWEGAVRIDGGKGYLELVGYANAVKI
;
A
#
# COMPACT_ATOMS: atom_id res chain seq x y z
N MET A 1 52.46 -80.17 -47.95
CA MET A 1 52.73 -78.93 -47.19
C MET A 1 51.89 -77.83 -47.79
N ILE A 2 50.73 -77.52 -47.19
CA ILE A 2 49.78 -76.50 -47.68
C ILE A 2 49.63 -75.43 -46.60
N ARG A 3 50.13 -74.20 -46.87
CA ARG A 3 49.97 -73.07 -46.01
C ARG A 3 48.59 -72.44 -46.27
N ARG A 4 47.69 -72.44 -45.26
CA ARG A 4 46.46 -71.70 -45.26
C ARG A 4 46.74 -70.26 -44.83
N ARG A 5 46.41 -69.27 -45.68
CA ARG A 5 46.33 -67.81 -45.33
C ARG A 5 44.98 -67.52 -44.69
N MET A 6 45.00 -67.00 -43.49
CA MET A 6 43.83 -66.45 -42.81
C MET A 6 43.72 -64.96 -43.16
N THR A 7 42.65 -64.63 -43.82
CA THR A 7 42.25 -63.24 -44.12
C THR A 7 41.49 -62.67 -42.89
N ARG A 8 42.05 -61.63 -42.27
CA ARG A 8 41.37 -60.88 -41.17
C ARG A 8 40.45 -59.86 -41.77
N TRP A 9 39.17 -59.99 -41.48
CA TRP A 9 38.16 -58.95 -41.72
C TRP A 9 38.19 -57.96 -40.57
N MET A 10 38.45 -56.66 -40.86
CA MET A 10 38.40 -55.54 -39.94
C MET A 10 36.98 -54.95 -40.00
N LEU A 11 36.16 -55.17 -38.97
CA LEU A 11 34.88 -54.52 -38.81
C LEU A 11 35.14 -53.13 -38.23
N LEU A 12 34.91 -52.08 -39.04
CA LEU A 12 34.84 -50.69 -38.59
C LEU A 12 33.47 -50.44 -37.93
N SER A 13 33.46 -50.33 -36.62
CA SER A 13 32.26 -49.87 -35.87
C SER A 13 32.23 -48.36 -35.90
N ILE A 14 31.33 -47.77 -36.68
CA ILE A 14 31.03 -46.34 -36.67
C ILE A 14 30.13 -46.02 -35.43
N TRP A 15 30.71 -45.39 -34.43
CA TRP A 15 29.98 -44.82 -33.33
C TRP A 15 29.39 -43.46 -33.76
N LEU A 16 28.09 -43.41 -34.05
CA LEU A 16 27.33 -42.16 -34.18
C LEU A 16 27.17 -41.55 -32.80
N VAL A 17 27.99 -40.52 -32.47
CA VAL A 17 27.80 -39.67 -31.28
C VAL A 17 26.60 -38.78 -31.56
N TRP A 18 25.47 -39.13 -30.98
CA TRP A 18 24.30 -38.27 -30.95
C TRP A 18 24.55 -37.16 -29.92
N CYS A 19 25.07 -35.99 -30.35
CA CYS A 19 25.06 -34.79 -29.56
C CYS A 19 23.61 -34.27 -29.43
N GLY A 20 22.90 -34.80 -28.45
CA GLY A 20 21.66 -34.19 -28.02
C GLY A 20 21.95 -32.79 -27.47
N PHE A 21 21.67 -31.76 -28.24
CA PHE A 21 21.56 -30.43 -27.73
C PHE A 21 20.37 -30.43 -26.73
N ALA A 22 20.66 -30.56 -25.44
CA ALA A 22 19.74 -30.24 -24.40
C ALA A 22 19.47 -28.72 -24.53
N GLN A 23 18.40 -28.33 -25.20
CA GLN A 23 17.91 -26.98 -25.13
C GLN A 23 17.57 -26.73 -23.66
N ALA A 24 18.32 -25.84 -23.01
CA ALA A 24 17.91 -25.33 -21.71
C ALA A 24 16.50 -24.79 -21.88
N PRO A 25 15.57 -25.11 -20.94
CA PRO A 25 14.23 -24.55 -21.02
C PRO A 25 14.36 -23.03 -21.12
N ALA A 26 13.78 -22.45 -22.17
CA ALA A 26 13.70 -21.02 -22.30
C ALA A 26 13.04 -20.50 -20.99
N ARG A 27 13.77 -19.68 -20.26
CA ARG A 27 13.21 -19.00 -19.08
C ARG A 27 12.06 -18.19 -19.63
N ALA A 28 10.85 -18.48 -19.19
CA ALA A 28 9.70 -17.67 -19.55
C ALA A 28 10.05 -16.23 -19.21
N GLU A 29 9.96 -15.33 -20.17
CA GLU A 29 10.12 -13.91 -19.90
C GLU A 29 9.03 -13.51 -18.90
N GLY A 30 9.45 -12.90 -17.79
CA GLY A 30 8.53 -12.38 -16.79
C GLY A 30 7.59 -11.32 -17.40
N PRO A 31 6.51 -10.96 -16.70
CA PRO A 31 5.58 -9.96 -17.21
C PRO A 31 6.28 -8.62 -17.41
N VAL A 32 5.99 -7.97 -18.53
CA VAL A 32 6.33 -6.55 -18.71
C VAL A 32 5.31 -5.74 -17.92
N TYR A 33 5.76 -4.93 -16.98
CA TYR A 33 4.92 -4.02 -16.21
C TYR A 33 4.84 -2.66 -16.90
N ALA A 34 3.71 -1.97 -16.75
CA ALA A 34 3.54 -0.61 -17.24
C ALA A 34 4.42 0.37 -16.44
N ASP A 35 4.98 1.35 -17.12
CA ASP A 35 5.80 2.39 -16.50
C ASP A 35 4.93 3.54 -15.97
N VAL A 36 5.38 4.16 -14.87
CA VAL A 36 4.86 5.44 -14.40
C VAL A 36 5.64 6.56 -15.07
N LEU A 37 4.97 7.31 -15.94
CA LEU A 37 5.60 8.34 -16.76
C LEU A 37 5.14 9.75 -16.36
N PRO A 38 6.05 10.74 -16.29
CA PRO A 38 5.66 12.12 -16.08
C PRO A 38 4.79 12.65 -17.24
N GLY A 39 3.90 13.59 -16.92
CA GLY A 39 3.01 14.19 -17.91
C GLY A 39 1.69 13.45 -18.14
N HIS A 40 1.51 12.27 -17.58
CA HIS A 40 0.21 11.61 -17.51
C HIS A 40 -0.72 12.38 -16.56
N SER A 41 -2.00 12.44 -16.88
CA SER A 41 -3.02 13.04 -16.02
C SER A 41 -4.06 12.00 -15.67
N LEU A 42 -4.43 11.92 -14.40
CA LEU A 42 -5.46 11.01 -13.92
C LEU A 42 -6.82 11.36 -14.54
N ARG A 43 -7.62 10.34 -14.84
CA ARG A 43 -8.93 10.44 -15.50
C ARG A 43 -10.01 9.75 -14.70
N PHE A 44 -10.92 10.49 -14.14
CA PHE A 44 -12.04 9.95 -13.39
C PHE A 44 -13.31 9.80 -14.26
N PRO A 45 -14.09 8.73 -14.09
CA PRO A 45 -14.02 7.73 -13.01
C PRO A 45 -13.01 6.59 -13.24
N ALA A 46 -12.38 6.46 -14.43
CA ALA A 46 -11.57 5.29 -14.76
C ALA A 46 -10.49 4.98 -13.73
N ASP A 47 -9.79 6.01 -13.23
CA ASP A 47 -8.69 5.86 -12.28
C ASP A 47 -9.16 5.72 -10.82
N TYR A 48 -10.46 5.54 -10.55
CA TYR A 48 -10.93 4.98 -9.29
C TYR A 48 -10.76 3.46 -9.24
N GLY A 49 -10.74 2.78 -10.39
CA GLY A 49 -10.62 1.34 -10.52
C GLY A 49 -9.19 0.83 -10.56
N ALA A 50 -9.05 -0.49 -10.76
CA ALA A 50 -7.76 -1.16 -10.78
C ALA A 50 -6.97 -0.92 -12.07
N HIS A 51 -5.64 -0.94 -11.93
CA HIS A 51 -4.65 -0.77 -13.00
C HIS A 51 -3.82 -2.06 -13.16
N PRO A 52 -4.38 -3.14 -13.74
CA PRO A 52 -3.79 -4.49 -13.70
C PRO A 52 -2.46 -4.63 -14.43
N ASP A 53 -2.07 -3.67 -15.27
CA ASP A 53 -0.80 -3.68 -15.99
C ASP A 53 0.38 -3.21 -15.13
N PHE A 54 0.11 -2.53 -14.01
CA PHE A 54 1.12 -2.15 -13.06
C PHE A 54 1.42 -3.29 -12.07
N ARG A 55 2.62 -3.29 -11.48
CA ARG A 55 3.09 -4.33 -10.58
C ARG A 55 2.33 -4.33 -9.26
N THR A 56 2.12 -3.16 -8.66
CA THR A 56 1.48 -3.01 -7.35
C THR A 56 0.51 -1.83 -7.34
N GLU A 57 -0.50 -1.94 -6.49
CA GLU A 57 -1.55 -0.93 -6.33
C GLU A 57 -2.20 -1.12 -4.97
N TRP A 58 -2.66 -0.03 -4.34
CA TRP A 58 -3.38 -0.11 -3.08
C TRP A 58 -4.44 0.98 -2.95
N TRP A 59 -5.53 0.61 -2.28
CA TRP A 59 -6.56 1.48 -1.77
C TRP A 59 -6.47 1.42 -0.26
N TYR A 60 -6.04 2.51 0.34
CA TYR A 60 -5.73 2.63 1.74
C TYR A 60 -6.73 3.57 2.39
N VAL A 61 -7.63 3.03 3.23
CA VAL A 61 -8.63 3.79 3.96
C VAL A 61 -8.27 3.80 5.44
N THR A 62 -8.08 4.98 6.00
CA THR A 62 -7.85 5.17 7.42
C THR A 62 -8.76 6.25 7.98
N GLY A 63 -9.09 6.16 9.26
CA GLY A 63 -9.99 7.15 9.83
C GLY A 63 -10.18 7.01 11.32
N TRP A 64 -11.02 7.92 11.81
CA TRP A 64 -11.41 8.01 13.19
C TRP A 64 -12.91 7.82 13.31
N LEU A 65 -13.33 6.99 14.27
CA LEU A 65 -14.72 6.76 14.61
C LEU A 65 -15.04 7.37 15.98
N HIS A 66 -16.18 7.99 16.04
CA HIS A 66 -16.81 8.39 17.29
C HIS A 66 -17.74 7.26 17.72
N THR A 67 -17.49 6.71 18.90
CA THR A 67 -18.33 5.67 19.52
C THR A 67 -18.80 6.16 20.90
N PRO A 68 -19.87 5.56 21.45
CA PRO A 68 -20.30 5.87 22.82
C PRO A 68 -19.21 5.65 23.86
N ASP A 69 -18.27 4.76 23.59
CA ASP A 69 -17.17 4.38 24.47
C ASP A 69 -15.87 5.17 24.24
N GLY A 70 -15.89 6.20 23.42
CA GLY A 70 -14.76 7.05 23.06
C GLY A 70 -14.25 6.80 21.63
N PRO A 71 -13.21 7.51 21.22
CA PRO A 71 -12.70 7.45 19.86
C PRO A 71 -12.02 6.11 19.54
N ARG A 72 -12.13 5.70 18.28
CA ARG A 72 -11.40 4.56 17.69
C ARG A 72 -10.69 5.03 16.43
N GLY A 73 -9.50 4.48 16.17
CA GLY A 73 -8.91 4.51 14.85
C GLY A 73 -9.29 3.27 14.06
N PHE A 74 -9.37 3.36 12.74
CA PHE A 74 -9.56 2.20 11.89
C PHE A 74 -8.72 2.29 10.62
N GLN A 75 -8.36 1.13 10.08
CA GLN A 75 -7.70 0.97 8.79
C GLN A 75 -8.39 -0.15 8.02
N ILE A 76 -8.58 0.06 6.72
CA ILE A 76 -8.98 -0.96 5.74
C ILE A 76 -8.13 -0.71 4.50
N THR A 77 -7.20 -1.63 4.21
CA THR A 77 -6.34 -1.51 3.03
C THR A 77 -6.51 -2.72 2.13
N PHE A 78 -6.76 -2.48 0.86
CA PHE A 78 -6.70 -3.49 -0.18
C PHE A 78 -5.48 -3.24 -1.05
N PHE A 79 -4.73 -4.29 -1.34
CA PHE A 79 -3.60 -4.28 -2.24
C PHE A 79 -3.90 -5.20 -3.43
N ARG A 80 -3.47 -4.80 -4.59
CA ARG A 80 -3.39 -5.64 -5.79
C ARG A 80 -1.92 -5.78 -6.19
N SER A 81 -1.51 -7.00 -6.47
CA SER A 81 -0.18 -7.28 -7.00
C SER A 81 -0.28 -8.13 -8.26
N ARG A 82 0.51 -7.78 -9.27
CA ARG A 82 0.76 -8.60 -10.46
C ARG A 82 2.06 -9.35 -10.25
N PRO A 83 2.02 -10.65 -9.90
CA PRO A 83 3.23 -11.41 -9.61
C PRO A 83 4.06 -11.69 -10.86
N ASP A 84 5.35 -11.95 -10.66
CA ASP A 84 6.29 -12.33 -11.70
C ASP A 84 6.09 -13.82 -12.10
N VAL A 85 4.96 -14.08 -12.78
CA VAL A 85 4.63 -15.40 -13.31
C VAL A 85 4.25 -15.28 -14.79
N ASP A 86 4.34 -16.38 -15.54
CA ASP A 86 3.91 -16.42 -16.94
C ASP A 86 2.43 -16.00 -17.07
N GLN A 87 2.21 -14.83 -17.62
CA GLN A 87 0.86 -14.26 -17.83
C GLN A 87 0.10 -14.98 -18.97
N HIS A 88 0.79 -15.71 -19.84
CA HIS A 88 0.21 -16.50 -20.92
C HIS A 88 -0.16 -17.91 -20.49
N ASN A 89 0.16 -18.30 -19.24
CA ASN A 89 -0.24 -19.59 -18.70
C ASN A 89 -1.77 -19.75 -18.80
N PRO A 90 -2.28 -20.78 -19.56
CA PRO A 90 -3.71 -20.95 -19.78
C PRO A 90 -4.48 -21.45 -18.55
N SER A 91 -3.75 -21.87 -17.52
CA SER A 91 -4.40 -22.37 -16.29
C SER A 91 -5.19 -21.26 -15.60
N ALA A 92 -6.46 -21.50 -15.34
CA ALA A 92 -7.28 -20.65 -14.49
C ALA A 92 -6.72 -20.55 -13.04
N PHE A 93 -5.83 -21.47 -12.66
CA PHE A 93 -5.16 -21.46 -11.35
C PHE A 93 -3.90 -20.60 -11.31
N SER A 94 -3.41 -20.10 -12.46
CA SER A 94 -2.27 -19.18 -12.51
C SER A 94 -2.62 -17.86 -11.77
N PRO A 95 -1.79 -17.42 -10.79
CA PRO A 95 -2.10 -16.22 -9.99
C PRO A 95 -1.71 -14.95 -10.76
N LYS A 96 -2.45 -14.61 -11.84
CA LYS A 96 -2.17 -13.43 -12.67
C LYS A 96 -2.31 -12.12 -11.91
N GLN A 97 -3.22 -12.08 -10.96
CA GLN A 97 -3.40 -10.98 -10.00
C GLN A 97 -3.64 -11.58 -8.63
N ILE A 98 -3.06 -10.95 -7.62
CA ILE A 98 -3.25 -11.29 -6.20
C ILE A 98 -3.88 -10.09 -5.52
N ILE A 99 -4.93 -10.34 -4.75
CA ILE A 99 -5.57 -9.35 -3.88
C ILE A 99 -5.22 -9.72 -2.45
N LEU A 100 -4.75 -8.72 -1.70
CA LEU A 100 -4.41 -8.83 -0.31
C LEU A 100 -5.12 -7.70 0.43
N ALA A 101 -5.51 -7.92 1.68
CA ALA A 101 -6.10 -6.86 2.48
C ALA A 101 -5.68 -6.97 3.95
N HIS A 102 -5.56 -5.80 4.57
CA HIS A 102 -5.39 -5.63 6.01
C HIS A 102 -6.59 -4.87 6.56
N VAL A 103 -7.05 -5.25 7.75
CA VAL A 103 -8.03 -4.50 8.51
C VAL A 103 -7.54 -4.35 9.95
N ALA A 104 -7.67 -3.16 10.51
CA ALA A 104 -7.26 -2.91 11.88
C ALA A 104 -8.21 -1.95 12.61
N LEU A 105 -8.29 -2.13 13.93
CA LEU A 105 -9.02 -1.27 14.86
C LEU A 105 -8.08 -0.85 16.00
N SER A 106 -7.93 0.46 16.16
CA SER A 106 -7.18 1.09 17.24
C SER A 106 -8.14 1.46 18.37
N ASP A 107 -8.19 0.62 19.41
CA ASP A 107 -8.98 0.86 20.63
C ASP A 107 -8.07 1.20 21.81
N PRO A 108 -8.10 2.43 22.35
CA PRO A 108 -7.29 2.81 23.50
C PRO A 108 -7.54 1.96 24.76
N LYS A 109 -8.76 1.38 24.91
CA LYS A 109 -9.08 0.51 26.05
C LYS A 109 -8.33 -0.83 25.96
N VAL A 110 -8.07 -1.32 24.76
CA VAL A 110 -7.27 -2.53 24.50
C VAL A 110 -5.79 -2.22 24.60
N GLY A 111 -5.38 -1.03 24.15
CA GLY A 111 -3.99 -0.55 24.25
C GLY A 111 -3.01 -1.23 23.28
N LYS A 112 -3.52 -2.03 22.34
CA LYS A 112 -2.79 -2.60 21.20
C LYS A 112 -3.68 -2.65 19.98
N LEU A 113 -3.08 -2.65 18.78
CA LEU A 113 -3.80 -2.83 17.52
C LEU A 113 -4.50 -4.19 17.50
N ILE A 114 -5.76 -4.20 17.06
CA ILE A 114 -6.51 -5.43 16.75
C ILE A 114 -6.58 -5.49 15.24
N ASP A 115 -5.97 -6.51 14.63
CA ASP A 115 -5.83 -6.59 13.18
C ASP A 115 -6.11 -7.99 12.65
N ASP A 116 -6.37 -8.07 11.35
CA ASP A 116 -6.42 -9.30 10.57
C ASP A 116 -5.99 -9.01 9.13
N GLN A 117 -5.62 -10.06 8.41
CA GLN A 117 -5.12 -9.97 7.05
C GLN A 117 -5.60 -11.16 6.20
N ARG A 118 -5.84 -10.90 4.92
CA ARG A 118 -6.28 -11.91 3.96
C ARG A 118 -5.52 -11.78 2.66
N ILE A 119 -5.38 -12.90 1.96
CA ILE A 119 -4.77 -12.96 0.64
C ILE A 119 -5.49 -14.02 -0.21
N ALA A 120 -5.78 -13.67 -1.46
CA ALA A 120 -6.23 -14.62 -2.46
C ALA A 120 -5.80 -14.20 -3.87
N ARG A 121 -5.65 -15.17 -4.76
CA ARG A 121 -5.58 -14.87 -6.18
C ARG A 121 -6.93 -14.37 -6.67
N GLN A 122 -6.92 -13.45 -7.62
CA GLN A 122 -8.14 -12.99 -8.28
C GLN A 122 -8.85 -14.11 -9.02
N GLY A 123 -10.17 -14.10 -8.97
CA GLY A 123 -11.05 -15.07 -9.64
C GLY A 123 -11.78 -15.98 -8.69
N PHE A 124 -12.54 -16.94 -9.25
CA PHE A 124 -13.32 -17.97 -8.55
C PHE A 124 -14.37 -17.42 -7.56
N GLY A 125 -14.77 -16.16 -7.71
CA GLY A 125 -15.64 -15.49 -6.75
C GLY A 125 -14.99 -15.19 -5.39
N LEU A 126 -13.67 -15.42 -5.24
CA LEU A 126 -12.94 -15.22 -3.98
C LEU A 126 -12.35 -13.82 -3.84
N ALA A 127 -11.82 -13.30 -4.92
CA ALA A 127 -11.20 -11.99 -4.93
C ALA A 127 -11.33 -11.33 -6.31
N ASN A 128 -11.51 -10.01 -6.32
CA ASN A 128 -11.56 -9.20 -7.52
C ASN A 128 -11.16 -7.75 -7.19
N ALA A 129 -10.56 -7.07 -8.17
CA ALA A 129 -10.43 -5.62 -8.23
C ALA A 129 -10.79 -5.19 -9.65
N ALA A 130 -11.91 -4.49 -9.80
CA ALA A 130 -12.45 -4.12 -11.10
C ALA A 130 -11.72 -2.92 -11.71
N VAL A 131 -11.61 -2.91 -13.03
CA VAL A 131 -11.16 -1.75 -13.80
C VAL A 131 -12.32 -0.76 -13.94
N GLY A 132 -12.02 0.54 -13.94
CA GLY A 132 -12.96 1.60 -14.27
C GLY A 132 -13.65 2.28 -13.10
N ASP A 133 -13.85 1.61 -11.99
CA ASP A 133 -14.29 2.21 -10.72
C ASP A 133 -13.87 1.32 -9.54
N THR A 134 -13.90 1.85 -8.31
CA THR A 134 -13.55 1.08 -7.12
C THR A 134 -14.61 0.00 -6.85
N ASP A 135 -14.27 -1.24 -7.16
CA ASP A 135 -15.03 -2.43 -6.84
C ASP A 135 -14.05 -3.55 -6.48
N ILE A 136 -13.77 -3.67 -5.19
CA ILE A 136 -12.78 -4.59 -4.66
C ILE A 136 -13.45 -5.51 -3.67
N VAL A 137 -13.23 -6.82 -3.87
CA VAL A 137 -13.77 -7.87 -3.02
C VAL A 137 -12.68 -8.87 -2.68
N LEU A 138 -12.63 -9.28 -1.41
CA LEU A 138 -11.79 -10.38 -0.91
C LEU A 138 -12.53 -11.16 0.15
N GLY A 139 -13.17 -12.26 -0.26
CA GLY A 139 -14.11 -13.00 0.57
C GLY A 139 -15.34 -12.16 0.92
N ASP A 140 -15.55 -11.90 2.20
CA ASP A 140 -16.63 -11.04 2.71
C ASP A 140 -16.15 -9.59 3.01
N TRP A 141 -14.89 -9.26 2.73
CA TRP A 141 -14.36 -7.90 2.79
C TRP A 141 -14.52 -7.20 1.44
N SER A 142 -14.88 -5.93 1.47
CA SER A 142 -15.10 -5.16 0.24
C SER A 142 -14.86 -3.67 0.43
N LEU A 143 -14.50 -3.02 -0.67
CA LEU A 143 -14.51 -1.55 -0.82
C LEU A 143 -15.14 -1.25 -2.19
N LEU A 144 -16.32 -0.65 -2.17
CA LEU A 144 -17.14 -0.39 -3.35
C LEU A 144 -17.45 1.10 -3.44
N ARG A 145 -17.31 1.70 -4.60
CA ARG A 145 -17.76 3.07 -4.85
C ARG A 145 -19.07 3.04 -5.63
N GLY A 146 -20.12 3.65 -5.06
CA GLY A 146 -21.42 3.76 -5.69
C GLY A 146 -21.47 4.82 -6.80
N ALA A 147 -22.50 4.76 -7.61
CA ALA A 147 -22.74 5.76 -8.66
C ALA A 147 -22.96 7.20 -8.11
N ASP A 148 -23.31 7.31 -6.85
CA ASP A 148 -23.41 8.55 -6.08
C ASP A 148 -22.06 9.06 -5.55
N GLY A 149 -20.99 8.29 -5.77
CA GLY A 149 -19.64 8.59 -5.31
C GLY A 149 -19.35 8.19 -3.87
N ILE A 150 -20.31 7.63 -3.14
CA ILE A 150 -20.12 7.16 -1.76
C ILE A 150 -19.39 5.81 -1.78
N TYR A 151 -18.38 5.67 -0.93
CA TYR A 151 -17.72 4.37 -0.75
C TYR A 151 -18.43 3.58 0.35
N SER A 152 -18.66 2.30 0.09
CA SER A 152 -19.12 1.32 1.09
C SER A 152 -17.95 0.40 1.41
N ALA A 153 -17.51 0.39 2.66
CA ALA A 153 -16.41 -0.43 3.14
C ALA A 153 -16.93 -1.46 4.15
N ARG A 154 -16.65 -2.74 3.90
CA ARG A 154 -16.97 -3.83 4.80
C ARG A 154 -15.74 -4.68 5.05
N ALA A 155 -15.34 -4.79 6.30
CA ALA A 155 -14.23 -5.65 6.71
C ALA A 155 -14.34 -5.99 8.19
N GLY A 156 -13.68 -7.06 8.63
CA GLY A 156 -13.66 -7.38 10.05
C GLY A 156 -13.15 -8.78 10.33
N THR A 157 -13.06 -9.06 11.63
CA THR A 157 -12.54 -10.26 12.25
C THR A 157 -13.61 -10.86 13.17
N GLU A 158 -13.27 -11.90 13.92
CA GLU A 158 -14.11 -12.34 15.03
C GLU A 158 -14.23 -11.27 16.12
N ALA A 159 -13.15 -10.54 16.41
CA ALA A 159 -13.08 -9.53 17.46
C ALA A 159 -13.85 -8.25 17.13
N PHE A 160 -13.86 -7.82 15.87
CA PHE A 160 -14.57 -6.62 15.44
C PHE A 160 -15.08 -6.73 13.99
N GLY A 161 -16.00 -5.86 13.61
CA GLY A 161 -16.48 -5.72 12.24
C GLY A 161 -16.86 -4.29 11.93
N LEU A 162 -16.47 -3.83 10.75
CA LEU A 162 -16.75 -2.52 10.20
C LEU A 162 -17.72 -2.65 9.03
N ASN A 163 -18.77 -1.85 9.03
CA ASN A 163 -19.66 -1.65 7.90
C ASN A 163 -19.92 -0.16 7.78
N LEU A 164 -19.14 0.49 6.91
CA LEU A 164 -19.01 1.93 6.86
C LEU A 164 -19.40 2.48 5.49
N HIS A 165 -20.03 3.66 5.50
CA HIS A 165 -20.22 4.52 4.36
C HIS A 165 -19.28 5.71 4.49
N LEU A 166 -18.50 5.97 3.43
CA LEU A 166 -17.49 7.03 3.40
C LEU A 166 -17.88 8.01 2.29
N GLN A 167 -18.43 9.14 2.69
CA GLN A 167 -18.91 10.16 1.75
C GLN A 167 -17.84 11.23 1.51
N PRO A 168 -17.35 11.41 0.28
CA PRO A 168 -16.47 12.52 -0.06
C PRO A 168 -17.17 13.87 0.23
N THR A 169 -16.53 14.70 1.02
CA THR A 169 -17.01 16.07 1.31
C THR A 169 -16.24 17.13 0.54
N GLN A 170 -15.15 16.73 -0.09
CA GLN A 170 -14.25 17.57 -0.88
C GLN A 170 -13.81 16.81 -2.14
N PRO A 171 -13.37 17.52 -3.19
CA PRO A 171 -12.75 16.89 -4.35
C PRO A 171 -11.51 16.08 -3.98
N VAL A 172 -11.15 15.11 -4.81
CA VAL A 172 -9.88 14.38 -4.66
C VAL A 172 -8.69 15.35 -4.64
N LEU A 173 -7.67 15.01 -3.87
CA LEU A 173 -6.40 15.70 -3.82
C LEU A 173 -5.43 14.95 -4.73
N ILE A 174 -5.14 15.52 -5.89
CA ILE A 174 -4.18 14.94 -6.84
C ILE A 174 -2.78 15.16 -6.32
N GLN A 175 -2.00 14.09 -6.17
CA GLN A 175 -0.67 14.13 -5.61
C GLN A 175 0.39 14.45 -6.67
N GLY A 176 1.45 15.15 -6.27
CA GLY A 176 2.56 15.49 -7.16
C GLY A 176 2.17 16.31 -8.40
N ASP A 177 2.82 16.04 -9.52
CA ASP A 177 2.48 16.70 -10.78
C ASP A 177 1.35 15.95 -11.49
N ARG A 178 0.10 16.42 -11.33
CA ARG A 178 -1.11 15.84 -11.95
C ARG A 178 -1.31 14.36 -11.71
N GLY A 179 -0.87 13.87 -10.54
CA GLY A 179 -0.94 12.46 -10.16
C GLY A 179 0.39 11.72 -10.24
N TYR A 180 1.41 12.28 -10.89
CA TYR A 180 2.76 11.72 -10.88
C TYR A 180 3.48 12.15 -9.59
N SER A 181 3.64 11.20 -8.66
CA SER A 181 4.27 11.39 -7.35
C SER A 181 5.66 10.76 -7.31
N SER A 182 6.72 11.59 -7.39
CA SER A 182 8.10 11.11 -7.29
C SER A 182 8.38 10.56 -5.89
N LYS A 183 9.05 9.41 -5.82
CA LYS A 183 9.49 8.75 -4.58
C LYS A 183 11.01 8.65 -4.46
N GLY A 184 11.72 9.15 -5.47
CA GLY A 184 13.17 9.16 -5.53
C GLY A 184 13.69 10.08 -6.63
N PRO A 185 15.02 10.14 -6.85
CA PRO A 185 15.64 11.02 -7.84
C PRO A 185 15.48 10.53 -9.29
N SER A 186 15.21 9.26 -9.53
CA SER A 186 15.01 8.70 -10.86
C SER A 186 13.56 8.82 -11.30
N ALA A 187 13.32 8.99 -12.60
CA ALA A 187 11.97 9.19 -13.12
C ALA A 187 11.06 7.96 -12.97
N ASP A 188 11.64 6.76 -12.89
CA ASP A 188 10.95 5.51 -12.65
C ASP A 188 10.63 5.25 -11.17
N GLU A 189 11.25 6.01 -10.25
CA GLU A 189 10.96 5.96 -8.81
C GLU A 189 9.75 6.85 -8.49
N ALA A 190 8.58 6.45 -8.97
CA ALA A 190 7.35 7.23 -8.88
C ALA A 190 6.11 6.32 -8.83
N SER A 191 5.00 6.91 -8.47
CA SER A 191 3.68 6.30 -8.53
C SER A 191 2.67 7.26 -9.17
N TYR A 192 1.57 6.73 -9.69
CA TYR A 192 0.36 7.51 -9.86
C TYR A 192 -0.42 7.48 -8.57
N TYR A 193 -0.89 8.65 -8.11
CA TYR A 193 -1.39 8.79 -6.77
C TYR A 193 -2.42 9.92 -6.65
N TYR A 194 -3.54 9.62 -6.00
CA TYR A 194 -4.49 10.61 -5.49
C TYR A 194 -4.99 10.22 -4.11
N SER A 195 -5.47 11.21 -3.36
CA SER A 195 -6.11 11.04 -2.07
C SER A 195 -7.54 11.57 -2.09
N ALA A 196 -8.41 11.01 -1.27
CA ALA A 196 -9.70 11.58 -0.92
C ALA A 196 -9.71 11.91 0.59
N PRO A 197 -9.29 13.14 0.96
CA PRO A 197 -9.35 13.59 2.34
C PRO A 197 -10.76 13.95 2.75
N HIS A 198 -10.99 14.13 4.06
CA HIS A 198 -12.26 14.57 4.62
C HIS A 198 -13.47 13.74 4.16
N LEU A 199 -13.30 12.41 4.15
CA LEU A 199 -14.46 11.53 3.96
C LEU A 199 -15.29 11.54 5.24
N SER A 200 -16.57 11.95 5.16
CA SER A 200 -17.50 11.81 6.27
C SER A 200 -17.89 10.34 6.43
N VAL A 201 -17.75 9.81 7.62
CA VAL A 201 -18.02 8.40 7.93
C VAL A 201 -19.32 8.25 8.69
N SER A 202 -20.13 7.28 8.27
CA SER A 202 -21.29 6.77 9.00
C SER A 202 -21.36 5.27 8.87
N GLY A 203 -22.04 4.58 9.80
CA GLY A 203 -22.21 3.13 9.72
C GLY A 203 -22.16 2.47 11.09
N ALA A 204 -21.69 1.22 11.12
CA ALA A 204 -21.71 0.40 12.33
C ALA A 204 -20.35 -0.25 12.61
N LEU A 205 -19.99 -0.26 13.89
CA LEU A 205 -18.89 -1.02 14.46
C LEU A 205 -19.46 -2.15 15.32
N ARG A 206 -19.13 -3.40 14.99
CA ARG A 206 -19.34 -4.54 15.88
C ARG A 206 -18.04 -4.80 16.64
N GLN A 207 -18.11 -4.80 17.97
CA GLN A 207 -16.99 -5.14 18.85
C GLN A 207 -17.53 -5.79 20.13
N ASP A 208 -16.86 -6.80 20.66
CA ASP A 208 -17.23 -7.53 21.90
C ASP A 208 -18.70 -8.01 21.89
N GLY A 209 -19.17 -8.51 20.74
CA GLY A 209 -20.54 -9.01 20.56
C GLY A 209 -21.62 -7.93 20.49
N ARG A 210 -21.24 -6.64 20.54
CA ARG A 210 -22.16 -5.50 20.42
C ARG A 210 -21.95 -4.81 19.07
N THR A 211 -23.05 -4.30 18.52
CA THR A 211 -23.01 -3.43 17.34
C THR A 211 -23.49 -2.04 17.77
N VAL A 212 -22.68 -1.04 17.44
CA VAL A 212 -22.99 0.36 17.72
C VAL A 212 -22.92 1.17 16.43
N GLU A 213 -23.84 2.15 16.29
CA GLU A 213 -23.75 3.14 15.24
C GLU A 213 -22.55 4.06 15.49
N VAL A 214 -21.85 4.37 14.41
CA VAL A 214 -20.65 5.23 14.45
C VAL A 214 -20.73 6.33 13.41
N SER A 215 -20.07 7.43 13.73
CA SER A 215 -19.76 8.51 12.80
C SER A 215 -18.28 8.83 12.88
N GLY A 216 -17.76 9.62 11.96
CA GLY A 216 -16.36 10.00 12.01
C GLY A 216 -15.85 10.65 10.74
N ASP A 217 -14.53 10.62 10.58
CA ASP A 217 -13.84 11.16 9.44
C ASP A 217 -12.79 10.16 8.95
N ALA A 218 -12.60 10.08 7.63
CA ALA A 218 -11.63 9.21 7.04
C ALA A 218 -10.79 9.92 5.95
N TRP A 219 -9.77 9.22 5.55
CA TRP A 219 -8.85 9.49 4.45
C TRP A 219 -8.80 8.25 3.57
N LEU A 220 -8.75 8.42 2.25
CA LEU A 220 -8.47 7.35 1.31
C LEU A 220 -7.30 7.75 0.43
N ASP A 221 -6.33 6.85 0.28
CA ASP A 221 -5.31 6.90 -0.76
C ASP A 221 -5.55 5.82 -1.79
N HIS A 222 -5.36 6.16 -3.06
CA HIS A 222 -5.25 5.21 -4.14
C HIS A 222 -3.96 5.50 -4.91
N GLU A 223 -3.10 4.49 -4.95
CA GLU A 223 -1.76 4.64 -5.50
C GLU A 223 -1.34 3.37 -6.24
N TRP A 224 -0.70 3.52 -7.42
CA TRP A 224 -0.21 2.39 -8.20
C TRP A 224 1.12 2.69 -8.86
N SER A 225 1.95 1.64 -8.97
CA SER A 225 3.30 1.71 -9.53
C SER A 225 3.83 0.35 -9.95
N SER A 226 4.90 0.37 -10.73
CA SER A 226 5.72 -0.81 -11.03
C SER A 226 7.10 -0.75 -10.38
N SER A 227 7.57 0.45 -10.00
CA SER A 227 8.90 0.66 -9.42
C SER A 227 8.92 2.00 -8.66
N PHE A 228 8.41 2.05 -7.43
CA PHE A 228 8.31 3.32 -6.70
C PHE A 228 9.41 3.54 -5.66
N LEU A 229 10.20 2.52 -5.31
CA LEU A 229 11.29 2.66 -4.35
C LEU A 229 12.64 2.44 -4.99
N ALA A 230 13.59 3.34 -4.75
CA ALA A 230 14.98 3.17 -5.11
C ALA A 230 15.59 1.93 -4.43
N ALA A 231 16.54 1.25 -5.09
CA ALA A 231 17.22 0.08 -4.54
C ALA A 231 17.93 0.34 -3.19
N ARG A 232 18.28 1.60 -2.90
CA ARG A 232 18.87 2.04 -1.62
C ARG A 232 17.86 2.32 -0.53
N SER A 233 16.56 2.31 -0.84
CA SER A 233 15.50 2.60 0.14
C SER A 233 15.28 1.42 1.06
N ALA A 234 15.12 1.69 2.35
CA ALA A 234 14.81 0.69 3.35
C ALA A 234 13.33 0.73 3.75
N GLY A 235 12.68 1.89 3.63
CA GLY A 235 11.30 2.08 4.02
C GLY A 235 10.89 3.54 3.95
N TRP A 236 9.73 3.84 4.51
CA TRP A 236 9.17 5.19 4.51
C TRP A 236 8.43 5.51 5.80
N ASP A 237 8.25 6.81 6.02
CA ASP A 237 7.27 7.37 6.95
C ASP A 237 6.27 8.14 6.10
N TRP A 238 4.98 7.93 6.35
CA TRP A 238 3.89 8.59 5.64
C TRP A 238 2.86 9.12 6.64
N THR A 239 2.21 10.22 6.33
CA THR A 239 1.05 10.70 7.08
C THR A 239 0.03 11.36 6.17
N GLY A 240 -1.26 11.09 6.44
CA GLY A 240 -2.41 11.81 5.89
C GLY A 240 -3.17 12.47 7.03
N LEU A 241 -3.38 13.78 6.94
CA LEU A 241 -3.99 14.60 8.00
C LEU A 241 -5.20 15.38 7.47
N ASN A 242 -6.32 15.24 8.15
CA ASN A 242 -7.48 16.11 8.02
C ASN A 242 -7.41 17.18 9.11
N LEU A 243 -7.34 18.45 8.73
CA LEU A 243 -7.28 19.58 9.65
C LEU A 243 -8.70 20.12 9.92
N ASP A 244 -8.91 20.63 11.12
CA ASP A 244 -10.22 21.12 11.57
C ASP A 244 -10.69 22.36 10.80
N ASP A 245 -9.77 23.10 10.17
CA ASP A 245 -10.07 24.23 9.29
C ASP A 245 -10.48 23.81 7.86
N GLY A 246 -10.56 22.50 7.58
CA GLY A 246 -10.86 21.95 6.26
C GLY A 246 -9.65 21.76 5.35
N SER A 247 -8.46 22.16 5.79
CA SER A 247 -7.21 21.89 5.08
C SER A 247 -6.87 20.38 5.13
N ALA A 248 -6.09 19.91 4.17
CA ALA A 248 -5.64 18.53 4.08
C ALA A 248 -4.15 18.47 3.77
N LEU A 249 -3.43 17.54 4.40
CA LEU A 249 -1.99 17.36 4.23
C LEU A 249 -1.63 15.89 4.03
N THR A 250 -0.95 15.60 2.95
CA THR A 250 -0.16 14.37 2.78
C THR A 250 1.31 14.73 2.86
N ALA A 251 2.09 13.98 3.64
CA ALA A 251 3.54 14.11 3.66
C ALA A 251 4.18 12.74 3.83
N PHE A 252 5.29 12.52 3.15
CA PHE A 252 6.07 11.30 3.28
C PHE A 252 7.57 11.58 3.19
N GLN A 253 8.37 10.68 3.76
CA GLN A 253 9.80 10.56 3.49
C GLN A 253 10.18 9.11 3.24
N VAL A 254 11.05 8.89 2.25
CA VAL A 254 11.69 7.60 1.98
C VAL A 254 13.06 7.61 2.65
N ARG A 255 13.41 6.53 3.36
CA ARG A 255 14.65 6.42 4.15
C ARG A 255 15.53 5.30 3.64
N ASP A 256 16.85 5.47 3.78
CA ASP A 256 17.83 4.40 3.60
C ASP A 256 17.93 3.50 4.86
N ALA A 257 18.80 2.49 4.80
CA ALA A 257 19.03 1.54 5.90
C ALA A 257 19.68 2.19 7.14
N ALA A 258 20.30 3.37 7.00
CA ALA A 258 20.81 4.16 8.11
C ALA A 258 19.75 5.12 8.70
N GLY A 259 18.53 5.09 8.19
CA GLY A 259 17.43 5.97 8.60
C GLY A 259 17.52 7.38 8.02
N GLN A 260 18.44 7.64 7.07
CA GLN A 260 18.58 8.95 6.48
C GLN A 260 17.55 9.17 5.37
N PRO A 261 16.93 10.37 5.28
CA PRO A 261 15.97 10.68 4.24
C PRO A 261 16.67 10.74 2.87
N VAL A 262 16.26 9.87 1.95
CA VAL A 262 16.73 9.88 0.55
C VAL A 262 15.79 10.64 -0.36
N TRP A 263 14.51 10.71 -0.01
CA TRP A 263 13.47 11.47 -0.70
C TRP A 263 12.39 11.90 0.28
N ALA A 264 11.67 12.97 -0.06
CA ALA A 264 10.48 13.40 0.67
C ALA A 264 9.55 14.16 -0.28
N GLY A 265 8.28 14.26 0.07
CA GLY A 265 7.29 14.98 -0.70
C GLY A 265 5.92 14.95 -0.05
N GLY A 266 4.94 15.49 -0.77
CA GLY A 266 3.55 15.52 -0.33
C GLY A 266 2.75 16.58 -1.03
N SER A 267 1.56 16.84 -0.51
CA SER A 267 0.67 17.89 -0.98
C SER A 267 -0.08 18.52 0.20
N PHE A 268 -0.20 19.82 0.19
CA PHE A 268 -1.02 20.57 1.13
C PHE A 268 -2.13 21.28 0.38
N ARG A 269 -3.38 21.05 0.76
CA ARG A 269 -4.53 21.81 0.30
C ARG A 269 -5.07 22.64 1.44
N ASP A 270 -5.13 23.95 1.26
CA ASP A 270 -5.66 24.85 2.26
C ASP A 270 -7.20 24.84 2.29
N ALA A 271 -7.79 25.52 3.28
CA ALA A 271 -9.24 25.61 3.47
C ALA A 271 -9.98 26.26 2.28
N SER A 272 -9.29 27.01 1.42
CA SER A 272 -9.88 27.59 0.20
C SER A 272 -9.89 26.62 -0.98
N GLY A 273 -9.20 25.46 -0.85
CA GLY A 273 -9.02 24.46 -1.90
C GLY A 273 -7.75 24.65 -2.73
N ALA A 274 -6.93 25.67 -2.46
CA ALA A 274 -5.66 25.87 -3.15
C ALA A 274 -4.66 24.79 -2.72
N THR A 275 -4.00 24.17 -3.70
CA THR A 275 -3.08 23.05 -3.46
C THR A 275 -1.64 23.45 -3.73
N VAL A 276 -0.75 23.10 -2.82
CA VAL A 276 0.70 23.25 -2.93
C VAL A 276 1.31 21.84 -2.94
N VAL A 277 2.08 21.53 -4.00
CA VAL A 277 2.92 20.33 -4.04
C VAL A 277 4.18 20.58 -3.23
N LEU A 278 4.41 19.74 -2.22
CA LEU A 278 5.58 19.78 -1.36
C LEU A 278 6.71 18.98 -2.01
N ARG A 279 7.87 19.60 -2.16
CA ARG A 279 9.07 18.99 -2.73
C ARG A 279 9.94 18.42 -1.60
N ARG A 280 11.01 17.73 -1.99
CA ARG A 280 11.95 17.08 -1.07
C ARG A 280 12.37 17.97 0.11
N ASP A 281 12.74 19.22 -0.15
CA ASP A 281 13.28 20.14 0.86
C ASP A 281 12.17 20.89 1.63
N ASP A 282 10.91 20.65 1.29
CA ASP A 282 9.74 21.26 1.92
C ASP A 282 9.16 20.38 3.04
N VAL A 283 9.62 19.13 3.19
CA VAL A 283 9.08 18.15 4.15
C VAL A 283 10.22 17.63 5.03
N GLN A 284 10.02 17.69 6.34
CA GLN A 284 10.97 17.16 7.32
C GLN A 284 10.22 16.49 8.46
N PHE A 285 10.56 15.23 8.73
CA PHE A 285 10.13 14.49 9.92
C PHE A 285 11.28 14.52 10.94
N SER A 286 10.93 14.76 12.20
CA SER A 286 11.91 14.80 13.32
C SER A 286 11.32 14.02 14.49
N THR A 287 12.01 12.97 14.90
CA THR A 287 11.61 12.11 16.01
C THR A 287 11.62 12.85 17.34
N GLN A 288 10.50 12.86 18.04
CA GLN A 288 10.38 13.39 19.40
C GLN A 288 10.43 12.26 20.44
N ARG A 289 9.76 11.14 20.16
CA ARG A 289 9.74 9.98 21.04
C ARG A 289 9.62 8.70 20.23
N SER A 290 10.36 7.68 20.66
CA SER A 290 10.26 6.33 20.11
C SER A 290 9.60 5.39 21.10
N TRP A 291 8.93 4.36 20.57
CA TRP A 291 8.39 3.23 21.29
C TRP A 291 9.09 1.94 20.84
N LEU A 292 9.42 1.07 21.81
CA LEU A 292 10.00 -0.24 21.55
C LEU A 292 8.90 -1.29 21.65
N SER A 293 8.62 -1.98 20.55
CA SER A 293 7.62 -3.04 20.53
C SER A 293 8.03 -4.18 21.47
N PRO A 294 7.18 -4.57 22.43
CA PRO A 294 7.45 -5.73 23.29
C PRO A 294 7.30 -7.06 22.54
N ARG A 295 6.66 -7.07 21.39
CA ARG A 295 6.42 -8.28 20.58
C ARG A 295 7.58 -8.59 19.63
N THR A 296 8.11 -7.56 18.98
CA THR A 296 9.08 -7.71 17.88
C THR A 296 10.46 -7.16 18.21
N GLY A 297 10.58 -6.33 19.26
CA GLY A 297 11.81 -5.62 19.60
C GLY A 297 12.14 -4.47 18.62
N ILE A 298 11.23 -4.14 17.70
CA ILE A 298 11.42 -3.04 16.74
C ILE A 298 11.17 -1.70 17.45
N ARG A 299 11.98 -0.71 17.11
CA ARG A 299 11.84 0.66 17.64
C ARG A 299 11.24 1.57 16.58
N TYR A 300 10.09 2.15 16.88
CA TYR A 300 9.37 3.08 15.99
C TYR A 300 9.36 4.49 16.56
N PRO A 301 9.59 5.54 15.73
CA PRO A 301 9.47 6.95 16.14
C PRO A 301 7.99 7.38 16.13
N VAL A 302 7.22 6.94 17.12
CA VAL A 302 5.75 7.08 17.16
C VAL A 302 5.26 8.50 17.44
N VAL A 303 6.12 9.38 18.02
CA VAL A 303 5.83 10.82 18.12
C VAL A 303 6.86 11.56 17.29
N GLN A 304 6.37 12.29 16.29
CA GLN A 304 7.23 13.04 15.37
C GLN A 304 6.75 14.48 15.24
N THR A 305 7.69 15.40 15.02
CA THR A 305 7.39 16.73 14.47
C THR A 305 7.53 16.67 12.97
N LEU A 306 6.44 16.91 12.26
CA LEU A 306 6.43 17.18 10.83
C LEU A 306 6.51 18.68 10.59
N THR A 307 7.54 19.12 9.88
CA THR A 307 7.68 20.49 9.41
C THR A 307 7.46 20.53 7.91
N ILE A 308 6.55 21.38 7.45
CA ILE A 308 6.35 21.67 6.03
C ILE A 308 6.66 23.12 5.72
N LYS A 309 7.24 23.38 4.53
CA LYS A 309 7.46 24.72 4.01
C LYS A 309 6.43 25.03 2.95
N LEU A 310 5.66 26.09 3.17
CA LEU A 310 4.67 26.62 2.24
C LEU A 310 5.16 27.98 1.72
N PRO A 311 4.63 28.49 0.60
CA PRO A 311 4.92 29.83 0.14
C PRO A 311 4.61 30.93 1.17
N THR A 312 3.68 30.66 2.09
CA THR A 312 3.24 31.54 3.17
C THR A 312 4.09 31.43 4.45
N GLY A 313 5.05 30.51 4.50
CA GLY A 313 5.89 30.24 5.69
C GLY A 313 5.88 28.76 6.10
N SER A 314 6.65 28.43 7.12
CA SER A 314 6.70 27.06 7.64
C SER A 314 5.58 26.77 8.62
N ARG A 315 5.01 25.55 8.57
CA ARG A 315 4.08 25.02 9.58
C ARG A 315 4.68 23.79 10.23
N GLN A 316 4.37 23.57 11.49
CA GLN A 316 4.79 22.39 12.24
C GLN A 316 3.58 21.67 12.82
N PHE A 317 3.61 20.35 12.81
CA PHE A 317 2.60 19.47 13.35
C PHE A 317 3.27 18.43 14.23
N ILE A 318 2.85 18.30 15.47
CA ILE A 318 3.31 17.23 16.36
C ILE A 318 2.34 16.07 16.22
N LEU A 319 2.78 14.99 15.57
CA LEU A 319 2.02 13.78 15.40
C LEU A 319 2.08 12.98 16.70
N THR A 320 0.95 12.87 17.41
CA THR A 320 0.86 12.13 18.67
C THR A 320 -0.07 10.95 18.51
N PRO A 321 0.39 9.71 18.73
CA PRO A 321 -0.43 8.52 18.54
C PRO A 321 -1.57 8.44 19.56
N LEU A 322 -2.67 7.81 19.16
CA LEU A 322 -3.78 7.49 20.06
C LEU A 322 -3.33 6.64 21.25
N PHE A 323 -2.44 5.68 20.99
CA PHE A 323 -1.60 4.91 21.91
C PHE A 323 -0.41 4.33 21.16
N ASP A 324 0.61 3.83 21.89
CA ASP A 324 1.89 3.48 21.27
C ASP A 324 1.87 2.17 20.47
N ASP A 325 1.17 1.14 20.95
CA ASP A 325 1.17 -0.19 20.34
C ASP A 325 0.17 -0.31 19.18
N GLN A 326 0.47 0.37 18.06
CA GLN A 326 -0.26 0.26 16.81
C GLN A 326 0.59 -0.45 15.74
N GLU A 327 1.39 -1.44 16.17
CA GLU A 327 2.20 -2.28 15.28
C GLU A 327 1.35 -3.37 14.63
N LEU A 328 1.48 -3.53 13.30
CA LEU A 328 0.85 -4.56 12.48
C LEU A 328 1.89 -5.55 11.96
N ASP A 329 1.63 -6.84 12.14
CA ASP A 329 2.47 -7.93 11.64
C ASP A 329 1.83 -8.59 10.42
N SER A 330 2.24 -8.18 9.21
CA SER A 330 1.67 -8.71 7.98
C SER A 330 2.44 -9.89 7.37
N ARG A 331 3.33 -10.53 8.14
CA ARG A 331 4.16 -11.66 7.65
C ARG A 331 3.34 -12.87 7.23
N ALA A 332 2.15 -13.07 7.76
CA ALA A 332 1.26 -14.17 7.37
C ALA A 332 0.80 -14.07 5.90
N THR A 333 0.74 -12.86 5.34
CA THR A 333 0.44 -12.60 3.92
C THR A 333 1.66 -12.20 3.10
N GLY A 334 2.87 -12.36 3.67
CA GLY A 334 4.14 -12.08 2.99
C GLY A 334 4.58 -10.61 3.05
N GLY A 335 3.90 -9.78 3.81
CA GLY A 335 4.23 -8.37 4.01
C GLY A 335 5.25 -8.13 5.13
N PRO A 336 5.61 -6.85 5.40
CA PRO A 336 6.51 -6.47 6.48
C PRO A 336 5.80 -6.44 7.84
N VAL A 337 6.59 -6.32 8.91
CA VAL A 337 6.10 -5.76 10.18
C VAL A 337 6.28 -4.25 10.12
N TYR A 338 5.23 -3.51 10.41
CA TYR A 338 5.23 -2.05 10.35
C TYR A 338 4.34 -1.45 11.43
N TRP A 339 4.49 -0.17 11.70
CA TRP A 339 3.64 0.55 12.62
C TRP A 339 2.69 1.44 11.83
N GLU A 340 1.41 1.38 12.16
CA GLU A 340 0.38 2.15 11.50
C GLU A 340 -0.68 2.56 12.50
N GLY A 341 -0.79 3.87 12.74
CA GLY A 341 -1.60 4.32 13.84
C GLY A 341 -2.32 5.64 13.62
N ALA A 342 -3.48 5.69 14.28
CA ALA A 342 -4.24 6.91 14.44
C ALA A 342 -3.43 7.92 15.25
N VAL A 343 -3.26 9.14 14.69
CA VAL A 343 -2.53 10.25 15.33
C VAL A 343 -3.40 11.49 15.43
N ARG A 344 -3.13 12.29 16.46
CA ARG A 344 -3.68 13.63 16.64
C ARG A 344 -2.60 14.67 16.44
N ILE A 345 -3.02 15.84 15.99
CA ILE A 345 -2.23 17.05 15.94
C ILE A 345 -3.03 18.17 16.60
N ASP A 346 -2.39 19.30 16.90
CA ASP A 346 -3.15 20.50 17.22
C ASP A 346 -3.94 20.98 15.99
N GLY A 347 -5.26 21.09 16.11
CA GLY A 347 -6.16 21.46 15.02
C GLY A 347 -6.38 20.38 13.96
N GLY A 348 -6.34 19.07 14.34
CA GLY A 348 -6.67 18.01 13.40
C GLY A 348 -6.33 16.60 13.85
N LYS A 349 -6.50 15.66 12.94
CA LYS A 349 -6.22 14.22 13.15
C LYS A 349 -5.93 13.52 11.85
N GLY A 350 -5.34 12.33 11.92
CA GLY A 350 -5.05 11.50 10.76
C GLY A 350 -4.38 10.19 11.14
N TYR A 351 -3.50 9.74 10.27
CA TYR A 351 -2.73 8.52 10.43
C TYR A 351 -1.25 8.77 10.16
N LEU A 352 -0.41 8.00 10.84
CA LEU A 352 1.03 7.91 10.61
C LEU A 352 1.35 6.45 10.30
N GLU A 353 2.11 6.21 9.24
CA GLU A 353 2.63 4.91 8.85
C GLU A 353 4.15 4.91 8.88
N LEU A 354 4.75 3.88 9.47
CA LEU A 354 6.19 3.73 9.67
C LEU A 354 6.63 2.35 9.18
N VAL A 355 7.19 2.30 7.97
CA VAL A 355 7.57 1.05 7.29
C VAL A 355 9.08 0.93 7.17
N GLY A 356 9.59 -0.32 7.22
CA GLY A 356 11.02 -0.61 7.01
C GLY A 356 11.89 -0.41 8.25
N TYR A 357 11.30 -0.39 9.44
CA TYR A 357 12.04 -0.32 10.71
C TYR A 357 12.51 -1.69 11.20
N ALA A 358 11.83 -2.77 10.78
CA ALA A 358 12.23 -4.14 11.05
C ALA A 358 13.36 -4.60 10.13
N ASN A 359 13.11 -4.50 8.83
CA ASN A 359 14.01 -4.86 7.73
C ASN A 359 13.67 -3.96 6.54
N ALA A 360 14.64 -3.77 5.65
CA ALA A 360 14.39 -3.08 4.39
C ALA A 360 13.27 -3.77 3.60
N VAL A 361 12.30 -2.99 3.14
CA VAL A 361 11.19 -3.48 2.33
C VAL A 361 11.70 -3.74 0.91
N LYS A 362 11.40 -4.92 0.37
CA LYS A 362 11.64 -5.29 -1.03
C LYS A 362 10.28 -5.34 -1.72
N ILE A 363 10.11 -4.54 -2.75
CA ILE A 363 8.89 -4.48 -3.57
C ILE A 363 9.16 -5.02 -4.96
#